data_bb4cf3693eac7988f027d6f0da2ce672
#
_entry.id   bb4cf3693eac7988f027d6f0da2ce672
#
_cell.length_a   1.000
_cell.length_b   1.000
_cell.length_c   1.000
_cell.angle_alpha   90.00
_cell.angle_beta   90.00
_cell.angle_gamma   90.00
#
_symmetry.space_group_name_H-M   'P 1'
#
loop_
_entity.id
_entity.type
_entity.pdbx_description
1 polymer ?
#
loop_
_entity_poly.entity_id
_entity_poly.type
_entity_poly.pdbx_seq_one_letter_code
_entity_poly.pdbx_strand_id
1 'polypeptide(L)'
;MTATTPYQPLPNAFRQAVCGGETLVGCWASLASPIATELLGIIGFDWMLLDAEHAPNDVLTLIPQLMALKDSPSAPVVRPPANDSVFIKRLLDSGFSNFLVPFVDSA
;
A
#
# COMPACT_ATOMS: atom_id res chain seq x y z
N MET A 1 -10.36 33.90 4.56
CA MET A 1 -9.56 32.88 3.84
C MET A 1 -9.00 33.49 2.59
N THR A 2 -7.71 33.42 2.43
CA THR A 2 -6.99 33.81 1.22
C THR A 2 -7.23 32.82 0.08
N ALA A 3 -6.75 33.16 -1.12
CA ALA A 3 -6.90 32.35 -2.30
C ALA A 3 -6.59 30.85 -2.05
N THR A 4 -7.47 29.97 -2.56
CA THR A 4 -7.31 28.52 -2.49
C THR A 4 -6.11 28.08 -3.34
N THR A 5 -5.18 27.35 -2.74
CA THR A 5 -4.16 26.64 -3.48
C THR A 5 -4.84 25.58 -4.34
N PRO A 6 -4.51 25.43 -5.63
CA PRO A 6 -5.05 24.34 -6.43
C PRO A 6 -4.81 23.00 -5.74
N TYR A 7 -5.78 22.08 -5.81
CA TYR A 7 -5.62 20.74 -5.28
C TYR A 7 -4.40 20.07 -5.92
N GLN A 8 -3.54 19.55 -5.06
CA GLN A 8 -2.39 18.75 -5.48
C GLN A 8 -2.51 17.37 -4.85
N PRO A 9 -2.44 16.29 -5.62
CA PRO A 9 -2.43 14.95 -5.06
C PRO A 9 -1.17 14.76 -4.21
N LEU A 10 -1.27 13.92 -3.18
CA LEU A 10 -0.11 13.53 -2.39
C LEU A 10 0.94 12.87 -3.29
N PRO A 11 2.23 13.18 -3.09
CA PRO A 11 3.29 12.58 -3.89
C PRO A 11 3.32 11.05 -3.68
N ASN A 12 3.54 10.31 -4.78
CA ASN A 12 3.68 8.86 -4.77
C ASN A 12 5.01 8.48 -5.44
N ALA A 13 6.07 8.42 -4.65
CA ALA A 13 7.41 8.11 -5.12
C ALA A 13 7.51 6.71 -5.73
N PHE A 14 6.80 5.73 -5.19
CA PHE A 14 6.75 4.36 -5.72
C PHE A 14 6.19 4.35 -7.15
N ARG A 15 5.07 5.02 -7.37
CA ARG A 15 4.48 5.15 -8.71
C ARG A 15 5.44 5.82 -9.68
N GLN A 16 6.10 6.88 -9.25
CA GLN A 16 7.07 7.61 -10.08
C GLN A 16 8.24 6.71 -10.48
N ALA A 17 8.79 5.94 -9.55
CA ALA A 17 9.88 5.03 -9.80
C ALA A 17 9.48 3.91 -10.78
N VAL A 18 8.31 3.29 -10.57
CA VAL A 18 7.77 2.24 -11.45
C VAL A 18 7.54 2.79 -12.86
N CYS A 19 6.90 3.95 -12.98
CA CYS A 19 6.65 4.59 -14.28
C CYS A 19 7.94 5.07 -14.96
N GLY A 20 8.97 5.38 -14.19
CA GLY A 20 10.30 5.72 -14.67
C GLY A 20 11.15 4.53 -15.12
N GLY A 21 10.63 3.30 -14.98
CA GLY A 21 11.33 2.08 -15.39
C GLY A 21 12.40 1.60 -14.41
N GLU A 22 12.39 2.08 -13.17
CA GLU A 22 13.33 1.60 -12.15
C GLU A 22 13.03 0.16 -11.75
N THR A 23 14.07 -0.61 -11.48
CA THR A 23 13.94 -1.96 -10.90
C THR A 23 13.82 -1.84 -9.39
N LEU A 24 12.68 -2.27 -8.85
CA LEU A 24 12.37 -2.19 -7.43
C LEU A 24 12.23 -3.58 -6.83
N VAL A 25 12.78 -3.77 -5.64
CA VAL A 25 12.72 -5.04 -4.90
C VAL A 25 11.78 -4.89 -3.71
N GLY A 26 10.76 -5.74 -3.63
CA GLY A 26 9.78 -5.70 -2.57
C GLY A 26 9.76 -6.96 -1.71
N CYS A 27 9.01 -6.87 -0.61
CA CYS A 27 8.77 -7.98 0.29
C CYS A 27 7.28 -8.21 0.48
N TRP A 28 6.87 -9.47 0.58
CA TRP A 28 5.49 -9.87 0.87
C TRP A 28 5.30 -10.02 2.37
N ALA A 29 4.40 -9.26 2.97
CA ALA A 29 4.06 -9.33 4.38
C ALA A 29 2.70 -10.03 4.55
N SER A 30 2.74 -11.29 4.99
CA SER A 30 1.55 -12.16 5.12
C SER A 30 1.24 -12.56 6.57
N LEU A 31 1.92 -11.98 7.56
CA LEU A 31 1.76 -12.35 8.97
C LEU A 31 0.65 -11.58 9.69
N ALA A 32 0.05 -10.59 9.05
CA ALA A 32 -0.96 -9.71 9.66
C ALA A 32 -0.52 -9.10 11.01
N SER A 33 0.78 -8.86 11.14
CA SER A 33 1.41 -8.36 12.37
C SER A 33 2.04 -6.99 12.13
N PRO A 34 1.60 -5.94 12.84
CA PRO A 34 2.23 -4.63 12.75
C PRO A 34 3.71 -4.65 13.14
N ILE A 35 4.07 -5.46 14.14
CA ILE A 35 5.45 -5.61 14.61
C ILE A 35 6.33 -6.22 13.51
N ALA A 36 5.86 -7.32 12.89
CA ALA A 36 6.59 -7.95 11.79
C ALA A 36 6.71 -7.01 10.58
N THR A 37 5.64 -6.29 10.26
CA THR A 37 5.62 -5.31 9.16
C THR A 37 6.61 -4.16 9.41
N GLU A 38 6.67 -3.63 10.62
CA GLU A 38 7.64 -2.60 11.00
C GLU A 38 9.09 -3.10 10.85
N LEU A 39 9.39 -4.30 11.38
CA LEU A 39 10.71 -4.90 11.26
C LEU A 39 11.12 -5.11 9.80
N LEU A 40 10.24 -5.64 8.97
CA LEU A 40 10.49 -5.82 7.55
C LEU A 40 10.66 -4.47 6.83
N GLY A 41 9.92 -3.45 7.24
CA GLY A 41 9.99 -2.12 6.67
C GLY A 41 11.33 -1.42 6.82
N ILE A 42 12.08 -1.71 7.89
CA ILE A 42 13.40 -1.11 8.14
C ILE A 42 14.56 -1.87 7.49
N ILE A 43 14.30 -3.04 6.89
CA ILE A 43 15.35 -3.84 6.22
C ILE A 43 15.87 -3.15 4.95
N GLY A 44 15.02 -2.36 4.27
CA GLY A 44 15.43 -1.59 3.11
C GLY A 44 14.84 -2.04 1.78
N PHE A 45 13.74 -2.79 1.79
CA PHE A 45 12.98 -3.06 0.58
C PHE A 45 12.38 -1.77 0.02
N ASP A 46 12.28 -1.68 -1.31
CA ASP A 46 11.68 -0.52 -1.98
C ASP A 46 10.16 -0.44 -1.76
N TRP A 47 9.52 -1.60 -1.60
CA TRP A 47 8.08 -1.70 -1.35
C TRP A 47 7.74 -2.92 -0.50
N MET A 48 6.62 -2.83 0.19
CA MET A 48 6.10 -3.89 1.05
C MET A 48 4.66 -4.18 0.65
N LEU A 49 4.36 -5.42 0.27
CA LEU A 49 3.00 -5.82 -0.04
C LEU A 49 2.32 -6.39 1.20
N LEU A 50 1.25 -5.72 1.60
CA LEU A 50 0.34 -6.18 2.65
C LEU A 50 -0.78 -6.98 1.99
N ASP A 51 -0.83 -8.27 2.28
CA ASP A 51 -1.70 -9.20 1.58
C ASP A 51 -3.02 -9.40 2.32
N ALA A 52 -4.14 -9.09 1.65
CA ALA A 52 -5.49 -9.36 2.16
C ALA A 52 -6.25 -10.41 1.32
N GLU A 53 -5.58 -11.02 0.34
CA GLU A 53 -6.16 -12.12 -0.46
C GLU A 53 -5.85 -13.48 0.16
N HIS A 54 -4.57 -13.75 0.45
CA HIS A 54 -4.08 -15.04 0.94
C HIS A 54 -3.45 -14.98 2.33
N ALA A 55 -3.67 -13.90 3.06
CA ALA A 55 -3.25 -13.72 4.44
C ALA A 55 -4.44 -13.25 5.30
N PRO A 56 -4.41 -13.46 6.63
CA PRO A 56 -5.54 -13.14 7.51
C PRO A 56 -5.66 -11.63 7.79
N ASN A 57 -5.75 -10.84 6.74
CA ASN A 57 -5.89 -9.39 6.81
C ASN A 57 -7.28 -8.92 6.37
N ASP A 58 -7.78 -7.93 7.09
CA ASP A 58 -8.92 -7.10 6.69
C ASP A 58 -8.55 -5.62 6.84
N VAL A 59 -9.49 -4.71 6.65
CA VAL A 59 -9.23 -3.26 6.76
C VAL A 59 -8.70 -2.90 8.14
N LEU A 60 -9.23 -3.50 9.21
CA LEU A 60 -8.82 -3.18 10.58
C LEU A 60 -7.41 -3.68 10.91
N THR A 61 -6.97 -4.81 10.34
CA THR A 61 -5.61 -5.31 10.54
C THR A 61 -4.59 -4.62 9.64
N LEU A 62 -5.02 -4.11 8.48
CA LEU A 62 -4.16 -3.39 7.54
C LEU A 62 -3.80 -1.98 8.00
N ILE A 63 -4.71 -1.28 8.68
CA ILE A 63 -4.46 0.09 9.15
C ILE A 63 -3.24 0.17 10.09
N PRO A 64 -3.10 -0.65 11.14
CA PRO A 64 -1.91 -0.62 11.99
C PRO A 64 -0.62 -0.95 11.24
N GLN A 65 -0.68 -1.82 10.25
CA GLN A 65 0.48 -2.15 9.42
C GLN A 65 0.88 -0.99 8.50
N LEU A 66 -0.10 -0.26 7.95
CA LEU A 66 0.16 0.97 7.21
C LEU A 66 0.83 2.02 8.11
N MET A 67 0.36 2.16 9.35
CA MET A 67 0.96 3.05 10.35
C MET A 67 2.40 2.64 10.67
N ALA A 68 2.68 1.34 10.77
CA ALA A 68 4.01 0.80 11.03
C ALA A 68 5.01 1.12 9.90
N LEU A 69 4.54 1.31 8.67
CA LEU A 69 5.36 1.67 7.52
C LEU A 69 5.50 3.17 7.29
N LYS A 70 4.89 4.01 8.13
CA LYS A 70 4.83 5.46 7.93
C LYS A 70 6.20 6.12 7.73
N ASP A 71 7.17 5.72 8.52
CA ASP A 71 8.53 6.27 8.48
C ASP A 71 9.53 5.31 7.81
N SER A 72 9.03 4.26 7.18
CA SER A 72 9.83 3.28 6.47
C SER A 72 10.19 3.76 5.06
N PRO A 73 11.38 3.41 4.54
CA PRO A 73 11.70 3.60 3.13
C PRO A 73 10.85 2.72 2.19
N SER A 74 10.23 1.65 2.71
CA SER A 74 9.40 0.74 1.91
C SER A 74 8.02 1.35 1.65
N ALA A 75 7.68 1.50 0.38
CA ALA A 75 6.34 1.97 0.01
C ALA A 75 5.28 0.91 0.28
N PRO A 76 4.19 1.22 0.98
CA PRO A 76 3.11 0.27 1.21
C PRO A 76 2.32 0.03 -0.08
N VAL A 77 2.16 -1.25 -0.42
CA VAL A 77 1.28 -1.75 -1.49
C VAL A 77 0.31 -2.73 -0.84
N VAL A 78 -0.96 -2.69 -1.19
CA VAL A 78 -1.95 -3.62 -0.64
C VAL A 78 -2.55 -4.47 -1.75
N ARG A 79 -2.71 -5.78 -1.48
CA ARG A 79 -3.49 -6.67 -2.35
C ARG A 79 -4.85 -6.91 -1.71
N PRO A 80 -5.94 -6.35 -2.28
CA PRO A 80 -7.28 -6.63 -1.79
C PRO A 80 -7.68 -8.10 -2.08
N PRO A 81 -8.68 -8.66 -1.38
CA PRO A 81 -9.08 -10.05 -1.57
C PRO A 81 -9.72 -10.34 -2.93
N ALA A 82 -10.22 -9.32 -3.60
CA ALA A 82 -10.85 -9.40 -4.90
C ALA A 82 -10.81 -8.04 -5.61
N ASN A 83 -11.16 -8.01 -6.89
CA ASN A 83 -11.42 -6.77 -7.62
C ASN A 83 -12.81 -6.24 -7.19
N ASP A 84 -12.89 -5.76 -5.97
CA ASP A 84 -14.11 -5.27 -5.32
C ASP A 84 -14.00 -3.78 -5.02
N SER A 85 -14.86 -3.00 -5.65
CA SER A 85 -14.85 -1.54 -5.51
C SER A 85 -15.13 -1.07 -4.09
N VAL A 86 -15.93 -1.78 -3.31
CA VAL A 86 -16.26 -1.42 -1.92
C VAL A 86 -15.04 -1.58 -1.03
N PHE A 87 -14.32 -2.70 -1.15
CA PHE A 87 -13.12 -2.95 -0.36
C PHE A 87 -12.00 -1.97 -0.75
N ILE A 88 -11.79 -1.75 -2.04
CA ILE A 88 -10.78 -0.80 -2.55
C ILE A 88 -11.07 0.62 -2.07
N LYS A 89 -12.33 1.05 -2.10
CA LYS A 89 -12.74 2.36 -1.58
C LYS A 89 -12.37 2.51 -0.09
N ARG A 90 -12.62 1.51 0.73
CA ARG A 90 -12.27 1.54 2.16
C ARG A 90 -10.77 1.62 2.39
N LEU A 91 -9.98 0.94 1.58
CA LEU A 91 -8.52 1.01 1.64
C LEU A 91 -7.99 2.38 1.23
N LEU A 92 -8.56 2.98 0.19
CA LEU A 92 -8.24 4.35 -0.22
C LEU A 92 -8.54 5.36 0.90
N ASP A 93 -9.71 5.23 1.54
CA ASP A 93 -10.08 6.07 2.67
C ASP A 93 -9.15 5.88 3.88
N SER A 94 -8.55 4.70 4.01
CA SER A 94 -7.59 4.39 5.08
C SER A 94 -6.17 4.93 4.81
N GLY A 95 -5.90 5.38 3.58
CA GLY A 95 -4.62 5.98 3.22
C GLY A 95 -3.74 5.16 2.29
N PHE A 96 -4.20 4.00 1.80
CA PHE A 96 -3.47 3.27 0.77
C PHE A 96 -3.58 3.96 -0.58
N SER A 97 -2.48 3.98 -1.32
CA SER A 97 -2.42 4.58 -2.66
C SER A 97 -1.84 3.66 -3.73
N ASN A 98 -1.29 2.52 -3.34
CA ASN A 98 -0.73 1.53 -4.26
C ASN A 98 -1.42 0.19 -4.04
N PHE A 99 -1.90 -0.40 -5.14
CA PHE A 99 -2.73 -1.61 -5.12
C PHE A 99 -2.19 -2.65 -6.09
N LEU A 100 -2.23 -3.91 -5.67
CA LEU A 100 -2.07 -5.07 -6.55
C LEU A 100 -3.42 -5.79 -6.62
N VAL A 101 -4.23 -5.43 -7.59
CA VAL A 101 -5.61 -5.96 -7.70
C VAL A 101 -5.59 -7.32 -8.39
N PRO A 102 -6.11 -8.38 -7.72
CA PRO A 102 -6.18 -9.71 -8.32
C PRO A 102 -7.36 -9.84 -9.28
N PHE A 103 -7.28 -10.83 -10.18
CA PHE A 103 -8.38 -11.23 -11.08
C PHE A 103 -8.97 -10.07 -11.90
N VAL A 104 -8.11 -9.27 -12.52
CA VAL A 104 -8.54 -8.27 -13.49
C VAL A 104 -8.65 -8.95 -14.86
N ASP A 105 -9.87 -9.27 -15.27
CA ASP A 105 -10.14 -10.09 -16.46
C ASP A 105 -10.42 -9.28 -17.73
N SER A 106 -10.64 -7.97 -17.58
CA SER A 106 -10.91 -7.05 -18.69
C SER A 106 -10.34 -5.67 -18.42
N ALA A 107 -10.15 -4.92 -19.48
CA ALA A 107 -9.71 -3.52 -19.41
C ALA A 107 -10.84 -2.59 -18.92
#